data_35fa88fb8eebdb0dd673b14640bf3776
#
_entry.id   35fa88fb8eebdb0dd673b14640bf3776
#
_cell.length_a   1.000
_cell.length_b   1.000
_cell.length_c   1.000
_cell.angle_alpha   90.00
_cell.angle_beta   90.00
_cell.angle_gamma   90.00
#
_symmetry.space_group_name_H-M   'P 1'
#
loop_
_entity.id
_entity.type
_entity.pdbx_description
1 polymer ?
#
loop_
_entity_poly.entity_id
_entity_poly.type
_entity_poly.pdbx_seq_one_letter_code
_entity_poly.pdbx_strand_id
1 'polypeptide(L)'
;IWDDHEITNDAWQNGAQNHTEGAEGAWVDRVNVGLQAYYEWMPVRVPDRSMPRRNQRAFAFGDLIDLAMLEERLSARSQQLPATIPIPGLGNAFAQVGEFTNPARTLLGNEQEAWLAQRLRTSDARWKFIGQGVMFAQLKAQGAPLSAGGGLFFNSDQWDGYQPARDRIYNVLKGDATNAAVNNCVILTGDIHSSWAADLSQDPNNPDTASGGYDAATGVGSHAVEFVGTSVSSPGLDDPQGNTARFLRSVNPHF
;
A
#
# COMPACT_ATOMS: atom_id res chain seq x y z
N ILE A 1 10.54 8.37 4.24
CA ILE A 1 10.29 8.00 2.83
C ILE A 1 9.62 9.17 2.13
N TRP A 2 9.73 9.22 0.82
CA TRP A 2 8.91 10.09 -0.03
C TRP A 2 7.62 9.39 -0.42
N ASP A 3 6.69 10.18 -0.97
CA ASP A 3 5.53 9.72 -1.69
C ASP A 3 5.60 10.24 -3.14
N ASP A 4 4.50 10.46 -3.83
CA ASP A 4 4.48 10.88 -5.23
C ASP A 4 4.72 12.39 -5.39
N HIS A 5 4.12 13.21 -4.52
CA HIS A 5 4.17 14.67 -4.63
C HIS A 5 5.55 15.29 -4.36
N GLU A 6 6.54 14.54 -3.88
CA GLU A 6 7.94 14.98 -3.92
C GLU A 6 8.46 15.12 -5.36
N ILE A 7 7.82 14.43 -6.33
CA ILE A 7 8.14 14.52 -7.75
C ILE A 7 6.95 15.04 -8.54
N THR A 8 5.83 14.30 -8.58
CA THR A 8 4.54 14.67 -9.15
C THR A 8 3.51 13.55 -8.98
N ASN A 9 2.22 13.90 -9.12
CA ASN A 9 1.08 13.02 -8.87
C ASN A 9 1.20 11.66 -9.56
N ASP A 10 0.88 10.59 -8.81
CA ASP A 10 0.88 9.19 -9.25
C ASP A 10 2.22 8.77 -9.89
N ALA A 11 3.35 9.21 -9.30
CA ALA A 11 4.68 8.83 -9.78
C ALA A 11 4.91 7.32 -9.69
N TRP A 12 5.53 6.77 -10.74
CA TRP A 12 5.97 5.38 -10.85
C TRP A 12 7.37 5.30 -11.46
N GLN A 13 7.94 4.12 -11.59
CA GLN A 13 9.35 3.94 -11.98
C GLN A 13 9.76 4.73 -13.23
N ASN A 14 8.90 4.78 -14.26
CA ASN A 14 9.23 5.35 -15.57
C ASN A 14 8.34 6.52 -15.99
N GLY A 15 7.60 7.14 -15.08
CA GLY A 15 6.72 8.26 -15.38
C GLY A 15 5.82 8.66 -14.23
N ALA A 16 4.83 9.49 -14.53
CA ALA A 16 3.79 9.93 -13.59
C ALA A 16 2.55 10.39 -14.34
N GLN A 17 1.43 10.55 -13.65
CA GLN A 17 0.21 11.08 -14.25
C GLN A 17 0.42 12.49 -14.81
N ASN A 18 1.10 13.34 -14.06
CA ASN A 18 1.33 14.74 -14.40
C ASN A 18 2.77 14.96 -14.95
N HIS A 19 3.20 14.09 -15.86
CA HIS A 19 4.46 14.27 -16.60
C HIS A 19 4.29 13.82 -18.04
N THR A 20 4.64 14.72 -18.97
CA THR A 20 4.65 14.45 -20.41
C THR A 20 6.09 14.42 -20.91
N GLU A 21 6.60 13.22 -21.19
CA GLU A 21 7.94 13.01 -21.72
C GLU A 21 8.16 13.86 -22.98
N GLY A 22 9.28 14.54 -23.04
CA GLY A 22 9.66 15.42 -24.15
C GLY A 22 9.09 16.85 -24.04
N ALA A 23 7.83 17.04 -23.69
CA ALA A 23 7.25 18.39 -23.50
C ALA A 23 7.74 19.05 -22.20
N GLU A 24 7.96 18.25 -21.15
CA GLU A 24 8.41 18.69 -19.82
C GLU A 24 9.84 18.21 -19.51
N GLY A 25 10.58 17.77 -20.52
CA GLY A 25 11.91 17.17 -20.40
C GLY A 25 11.85 15.66 -20.15
N ALA A 26 13.01 15.06 -19.88
CA ALA A 26 13.08 13.64 -19.61
C ALA A 26 12.65 13.31 -18.16
N TRP A 27 11.88 12.24 -18.00
CA TRP A 27 11.44 11.76 -16.68
C TRP A 27 12.61 11.57 -15.70
N VAL A 28 13.70 11.00 -16.19
CA VAL A 28 14.89 10.78 -15.37
C VAL A 28 15.47 12.06 -14.79
N ASP A 29 15.45 13.14 -15.54
CA ASP A 29 15.98 14.45 -15.10
C ASP A 29 15.05 15.06 -14.03
N ARG A 30 13.73 15.01 -14.25
CA ARG A 30 12.75 15.46 -13.26
C ARG A 30 12.91 14.72 -11.92
N VAL A 31 13.04 13.39 -11.97
CA VAL A 31 13.27 12.58 -10.76
C VAL A 31 14.57 12.96 -10.07
N ASN A 32 15.66 13.11 -10.83
CA ASN A 32 16.96 13.45 -10.24
C ASN A 32 16.95 14.82 -9.52
N VAL A 33 16.28 15.81 -10.12
CA VAL A 33 16.12 17.14 -9.51
C VAL A 33 15.23 17.09 -8.27
N GLY A 34 14.12 16.35 -8.31
CA GLY A 34 13.25 16.17 -7.17
C GLY A 34 13.94 15.44 -6.01
N LEU A 35 14.70 14.38 -6.31
CA LEU A 35 15.49 13.67 -5.30
C LEU A 35 16.61 14.54 -4.73
N GLN A 36 17.25 15.37 -5.56
CA GLN A 36 18.24 16.32 -5.06
C GLN A 36 17.59 17.27 -4.04
N ALA A 37 16.46 17.90 -4.42
CA ALA A 37 15.74 18.79 -3.51
C ALA A 37 15.31 18.08 -2.22
N TYR A 38 14.75 16.86 -2.33
CA TYR A 38 14.37 16.07 -1.17
C TYR A 38 15.54 15.85 -0.21
N TYR A 39 16.69 15.40 -0.70
CA TYR A 39 17.84 15.11 0.15
C TYR A 39 18.58 16.35 0.67
N GLU A 40 18.43 17.51 0.01
CA GLU A 40 18.99 18.79 0.49
C GLU A 40 18.13 19.40 1.61
N TRP A 41 16.81 19.26 1.53
CA TRP A 41 15.87 19.93 2.44
C TRP A 41 15.34 19.03 3.56
N MET A 42 15.25 17.74 3.33
CA MET A 42 14.79 16.80 4.35
C MET A 42 15.95 16.31 5.22
N PRO A 43 15.78 16.25 6.56
CA PRO A 43 16.83 15.80 7.47
C PRO A 43 17.01 14.28 7.46
N VAL A 44 17.17 13.71 6.27
CA VAL A 44 17.31 12.27 6.04
C VAL A 44 18.63 11.96 5.34
N ARG A 45 19.21 10.81 5.65
CA ARG A 45 20.44 10.35 4.98
C ARG A 45 20.08 9.63 3.69
N VAL A 46 20.86 9.84 2.62
CA VAL A 46 20.79 9.00 1.42
C VAL A 46 21.25 7.58 1.79
N PRO A 47 20.42 6.54 1.64
CA PRO A 47 20.81 5.18 2.00
C PRO A 47 21.95 4.65 1.13
N ASP A 48 21.85 4.88 -0.17
CA ASP A 48 22.85 4.50 -1.17
C ASP A 48 22.99 5.62 -2.21
N ARG A 49 24.16 6.26 -2.24
CA ARG A 49 24.44 7.36 -3.18
C ARG A 49 24.55 6.88 -4.64
N SER A 50 24.82 5.60 -4.88
CA SER A 50 24.86 5.04 -6.23
C SER A 50 23.47 4.70 -6.76
N MET A 51 22.49 4.54 -5.88
CA MET A 51 21.10 4.22 -6.20
C MET A 51 20.13 5.10 -5.39
N PRO A 52 20.11 6.42 -5.63
CA PRO A 52 19.36 7.36 -4.79
C PRO A 52 17.85 7.15 -4.79
N ARG A 53 17.29 6.45 -5.79
CA ARG A 53 15.88 6.06 -5.83
C ARG A 53 15.53 4.94 -4.87
N ARG A 54 16.52 4.19 -4.33
CA ARG A 54 16.33 3.13 -3.35
C ARG A 54 16.35 3.74 -1.95
N ASN A 55 15.20 4.12 -1.46
CA ASN A 55 15.04 4.77 -0.17
C ASN A 55 14.59 3.83 0.94
N GLN A 56 14.35 2.55 0.64
CA GLN A 56 14.01 1.57 1.67
C GLN A 56 15.11 1.45 2.71
N ARG A 57 14.71 1.37 3.96
CA ARG A 57 15.62 1.27 5.11
C ARG A 57 14.96 0.58 6.29
N ALA A 58 15.73 0.22 7.29
CA ALA A 58 15.19 -0.35 8.49
C ALA A 58 15.87 0.20 9.75
N PHE A 59 15.13 0.18 10.84
CA PHE A 59 15.58 0.63 12.14
C PHE A 59 15.18 -0.40 13.19
N ALA A 60 16.09 -0.71 14.12
CA ALA A 60 15.82 -1.55 15.27
C ALA A 60 15.83 -0.69 16.55
N PHE A 61 14.80 -0.84 17.37
CA PHE A 61 14.68 -0.18 18.66
C PHE A 61 14.72 -1.26 19.77
N GLY A 62 15.93 -1.72 20.06
CA GLY A 62 16.18 -2.84 20.95
C GLY A 62 15.51 -4.12 20.42
N ASP A 63 14.93 -4.87 21.32
CA ASP A 63 14.10 -6.06 21.04
C ASP A 63 12.60 -5.75 20.92
N LEU A 64 12.24 -4.46 21.03
CA LEU A 64 10.85 -4.03 21.04
C LEU A 64 10.29 -3.84 19.64
N ILE A 65 10.98 -3.09 18.76
CA ILE A 65 10.48 -2.72 17.44
C ILE A 65 11.54 -2.97 16.36
N ASP A 66 11.10 -3.62 15.30
CA ASP A 66 11.78 -3.68 14.01
C ASP A 66 10.94 -2.91 12.99
N LEU A 67 11.43 -1.76 12.53
CA LEU A 67 10.74 -0.88 11.58
C LEU A 67 11.36 -0.99 10.20
N ALA A 68 10.60 -1.49 9.23
CA ALA A 68 10.91 -1.45 7.80
C ALA A 68 10.22 -0.25 7.15
N MET A 69 10.99 0.63 6.50
CA MET A 69 10.47 1.76 5.71
C MET A 69 10.57 1.40 4.24
N LEU A 70 9.45 1.44 3.50
CA LEU A 70 9.38 1.02 2.10
C LEU A 70 9.57 2.19 1.13
N GLU A 71 10.07 1.89 -0.06
CA GLU A 71 10.07 2.79 -1.21
C GLU A 71 9.07 2.24 -2.24
N GLU A 72 8.04 2.99 -2.55
CA GLU A 72 6.88 2.50 -3.29
C GLU A 72 6.60 3.25 -4.59
N ARG A 73 7.47 4.20 -4.99
CA ARG A 73 7.21 5.08 -6.13
C ARG A 73 8.23 4.93 -7.26
N LEU A 74 9.51 5.11 -6.98
CA LEU A 74 10.50 5.42 -8.00
C LEU A 74 11.41 4.25 -8.40
N SER A 75 11.55 3.23 -7.53
CA SER A 75 12.55 2.18 -7.76
C SER A 75 12.06 1.04 -8.65
N ALA A 76 10.79 0.62 -8.52
CA ALA A 76 10.31 -0.58 -9.21
C ALA A 76 8.80 -0.60 -9.52
N ARG A 77 8.06 0.41 -9.10
CA ARG A 77 6.59 0.43 -9.23
C ARG A 77 6.14 0.33 -10.68
N SER A 78 5.23 -0.60 -10.98
CA SER A 78 4.50 -0.67 -12.25
C SER A 78 3.55 0.52 -12.38
N GLN A 79 3.31 0.98 -13.61
CA GLN A 79 2.33 2.03 -13.87
C GLN A 79 0.94 1.65 -13.34
N GLN A 80 0.23 2.63 -12.78
CA GLN A 80 -1.16 2.50 -12.36
C GLN A 80 -2.06 2.16 -13.55
N LEU A 81 -3.06 1.31 -13.32
CA LEU A 81 -4.10 1.01 -14.31
C LEU A 81 -5.32 1.91 -14.07
N PRO A 82 -6.02 2.33 -15.12
CA PRO A 82 -7.14 3.24 -14.96
C PRO A 82 -8.35 2.57 -14.28
N ALA A 83 -8.99 3.29 -13.36
CA ALA A 83 -10.31 2.97 -12.85
C ALA A 83 -11.36 3.47 -13.85
N THR A 84 -12.18 2.57 -14.40
CA THR A 84 -13.07 2.86 -15.54
C THR A 84 -14.55 2.59 -15.29
N ILE A 85 -14.90 2.07 -14.12
CA ILE A 85 -16.30 1.73 -13.77
C ILE A 85 -16.88 2.89 -12.96
N PRO A 86 -17.82 3.68 -13.50
CA PRO A 86 -18.37 4.83 -12.78
C PRO A 86 -19.23 4.40 -11.61
N ILE A 87 -19.00 5.00 -10.44
CA ILE A 87 -19.83 4.87 -9.25
C ILE A 87 -20.51 6.23 -9.00
N PRO A 88 -21.83 6.33 -9.11
CA PRO A 88 -22.54 7.59 -8.92
C PRO A 88 -22.21 8.26 -7.57
N GLY A 89 -21.73 9.50 -7.62
CA GLY A 89 -21.37 10.29 -6.45
C GLY A 89 -20.03 9.95 -5.79
N LEU A 90 -19.29 8.92 -6.28
CA LEU A 90 -18.05 8.46 -5.67
C LEU A 90 -16.85 8.39 -6.67
N GLY A 91 -17.05 8.76 -7.94
CA GLY A 91 -16.00 8.70 -8.96
C GLY A 91 -15.95 7.36 -9.70
N ASN A 92 -14.77 6.93 -10.10
CA ASN A 92 -14.57 5.67 -10.80
C ASN A 92 -14.00 4.60 -9.88
N ALA A 93 -14.40 3.37 -10.13
CA ALA A 93 -13.89 2.15 -9.50
C ALA A 93 -13.31 1.20 -10.57
N PHE A 94 -12.72 0.10 -10.12
CA PHE A 94 -12.23 -0.98 -10.98
C PHE A 94 -12.47 -2.35 -10.35
N ALA A 95 -12.56 -3.38 -11.18
CA ALA A 95 -12.52 -4.77 -10.74
C ALA A 95 -11.08 -5.31 -10.90
N GLN A 96 -10.65 -6.17 -10.00
CA GLN A 96 -9.34 -6.85 -10.10
C GLN A 96 -9.38 -8.01 -11.11
N VAL A 97 -9.46 -7.65 -12.38
CA VAL A 97 -9.49 -8.59 -13.51
C VAL A 97 -8.48 -8.19 -14.59
N GLY A 98 -8.15 -9.10 -15.50
CA GLY A 98 -7.24 -8.82 -16.62
C GLY A 98 -5.87 -8.39 -16.13
N GLU A 99 -5.38 -7.24 -16.59
CA GLU A 99 -4.03 -6.75 -16.26
C GLU A 99 -3.86 -6.46 -14.75
N PHE A 100 -4.92 -6.15 -13.99
CA PHE A 100 -4.83 -6.01 -12.53
C PHE A 100 -4.38 -7.29 -11.82
N THR A 101 -4.60 -8.45 -12.42
CA THR A 101 -4.20 -9.77 -11.87
C THR A 101 -2.91 -10.31 -12.47
N ASN A 102 -2.21 -9.54 -13.30
CA ASN A 102 -0.93 -9.94 -13.88
C ASN A 102 0.12 -10.11 -12.77
N PRO A 103 0.70 -11.32 -12.58
CA PRO A 103 1.66 -11.59 -11.51
C PRO A 103 2.98 -10.81 -11.64
N ALA A 104 3.27 -10.26 -12.81
CA ALA A 104 4.43 -9.41 -13.04
C ALA A 104 4.25 -7.98 -12.50
N ARG A 105 3.02 -7.57 -12.20
CA ARG A 105 2.79 -6.27 -11.59
C ARG A 105 3.36 -6.21 -10.18
N THR A 106 4.09 -5.14 -9.93
CA THR A 106 4.76 -4.94 -8.65
C THR A 106 4.65 -3.49 -8.17
N LEU A 107 4.69 -3.32 -6.86
CA LEU A 107 4.80 -2.04 -6.19
C LEU A 107 6.22 -1.84 -5.65
N LEU A 108 6.81 -2.89 -5.08
CA LEU A 108 8.13 -2.85 -4.43
C LEU A 108 9.27 -3.37 -5.32
N GLY A 109 8.96 -4.21 -6.33
CA GLY A 109 9.95 -4.99 -7.07
C GLY A 109 10.51 -6.18 -6.27
N ASN A 110 11.07 -7.13 -7.00
CA ASN A 110 11.52 -8.42 -6.42
C ASN A 110 12.56 -8.25 -5.30
N GLU A 111 13.49 -7.32 -5.45
CA GLU A 111 14.55 -7.13 -4.47
C GLU A 111 14.02 -6.61 -3.13
N GLN A 112 13.15 -5.59 -3.16
CA GLN A 112 12.60 -5.04 -1.93
C GLN A 112 11.57 -5.98 -1.31
N GLU A 113 10.76 -6.69 -2.11
CA GLU A 113 9.86 -7.74 -1.60
C GLU A 113 10.65 -8.84 -0.88
N ALA A 114 11.76 -9.34 -1.47
CA ALA A 114 12.60 -10.34 -0.84
C ALA A 114 13.26 -9.84 0.45
N TRP A 115 13.75 -8.60 0.44
CA TRP A 115 14.32 -7.94 1.62
C TRP A 115 13.28 -7.81 2.76
N LEU A 116 12.06 -7.35 2.44
CA LEU A 116 10.96 -7.23 3.41
C LEU A 116 10.57 -8.60 3.97
N ALA A 117 10.39 -9.60 3.09
CA ALA A 117 10.04 -10.96 3.49
C ALA A 117 11.08 -11.57 4.43
N GLN A 118 12.37 -11.44 4.10
CA GLN A 118 13.45 -11.91 4.95
C GLN A 118 13.39 -11.24 6.31
N ARG A 119 13.25 -9.90 6.33
CA ARG A 119 13.23 -9.13 7.57
C ARG A 119 12.07 -9.52 8.48
N LEU A 120 10.87 -9.62 7.94
CA LEU A 120 9.68 -10.03 8.70
C LEU A 120 9.80 -11.44 9.28
N ARG A 121 10.42 -12.37 8.53
CA ARG A 121 10.58 -13.77 8.96
C ARG A 121 11.69 -13.96 9.99
N THR A 122 12.74 -13.13 9.95
CA THR A 122 13.93 -13.32 10.81
C THR A 122 13.99 -12.36 12.00
N SER A 123 13.07 -11.43 12.10
CA SER A 123 13.05 -10.45 13.20
C SER A 123 12.52 -11.09 14.49
N ASP A 124 13.34 -11.07 15.54
CA ASP A 124 12.98 -11.47 16.89
C ASP A 124 12.30 -10.33 17.69
N ALA A 125 12.20 -9.13 17.13
CA ALA A 125 11.56 -8.00 17.79
C ALA A 125 10.09 -8.31 18.10
N ARG A 126 9.62 -7.82 19.24
CA ARG A 126 8.23 -8.02 19.69
C ARG A 126 7.23 -7.48 18.67
N TRP A 127 7.50 -6.33 18.06
CA TRP A 127 6.66 -5.68 17.06
C TRP A 127 7.42 -5.51 15.75
N LYS A 128 6.80 -5.85 14.63
CA LYS A 128 7.26 -5.58 13.28
C LYS A 128 6.43 -4.43 12.73
N PHE A 129 7.07 -3.30 12.48
CA PHE A 129 6.41 -2.15 11.85
C PHE A 129 6.82 -2.04 10.39
N ILE A 130 5.85 -1.77 9.52
CA ILE A 130 6.07 -1.39 8.13
C ILE A 130 5.59 0.04 7.97
N GLY A 131 6.51 0.97 7.67
CA GLY A 131 6.19 2.34 7.31
C GLY A 131 6.18 2.47 5.78
N GLN A 132 5.06 2.93 5.23
CA GLN A 132 4.85 2.99 3.79
C GLN A 132 4.05 4.23 3.37
N GLY A 133 3.96 4.52 2.07
CA GLY A 133 3.18 5.61 1.51
C GLY A 133 1.72 5.21 1.35
N VAL A 134 1.43 4.24 0.52
CA VAL A 134 0.09 3.93 0.00
C VAL A 134 -0.63 2.85 0.80
N MET A 135 -1.97 2.95 0.90
CA MET A 135 -2.82 2.08 1.72
C MET A 135 -2.76 0.61 1.29
N PHE A 136 -2.48 -0.27 2.26
CA PHE A 136 -2.40 -1.73 2.06
C PHE A 136 -3.77 -2.40 2.16
N ALA A 137 -4.61 -1.97 3.12
CA ALA A 137 -5.97 -2.48 3.29
C ALA A 137 -6.80 -2.27 2.03
N GLN A 138 -7.73 -3.18 1.78
CA GLN A 138 -8.65 -3.08 0.65
C GLN A 138 -9.68 -1.99 0.91
N LEU A 139 -9.87 -1.06 -0.04
CA LEU A 139 -10.91 -0.04 0.03
C LEU A 139 -11.87 -0.19 -1.15
N LYS A 140 -13.04 -0.75 -0.88
CA LYS A 140 -14.02 -1.15 -1.89
C LYS A 140 -15.22 -0.22 -1.94
N ALA A 141 -15.69 0.05 -3.16
CA ALA A 141 -16.99 0.66 -3.44
C ALA A 141 -18.14 -0.38 -3.36
N GLN A 142 -17.80 -1.64 -3.64
CA GLN A 142 -18.71 -2.78 -3.53
C GLN A 142 -17.91 -3.98 -3.01
N GLY A 143 -18.26 -4.45 -1.81
CA GLY A 143 -17.63 -5.61 -1.21
C GLY A 143 -18.16 -6.92 -1.79
N ALA A 144 -17.26 -7.84 -2.08
CA ALA A 144 -17.56 -9.22 -2.39
C ALA A 144 -16.40 -10.13 -1.99
N PRO A 145 -16.65 -11.42 -1.66
CA PRO A 145 -15.60 -12.40 -1.47
C PRO A 145 -14.74 -12.57 -2.74
N LEU A 146 -13.47 -12.99 -2.56
CA LEU A 146 -12.59 -13.30 -3.70
C LEU A 146 -13.18 -14.36 -4.64
N SER A 147 -13.91 -15.34 -4.11
CA SER A 147 -14.64 -16.35 -4.88
C SER A 147 -15.72 -15.76 -5.82
N ALA A 148 -16.19 -14.54 -5.53
CA ALA A 148 -17.13 -13.76 -6.34
C ALA A 148 -16.46 -12.55 -7.02
N GLY A 149 -15.13 -12.59 -7.24
CA GLY A 149 -14.37 -11.56 -7.93
C GLY A 149 -13.90 -10.39 -7.05
N GLY A 150 -14.05 -10.47 -5.73
CA GLY A 150 -13.50 -9.47 -4.79
C GLY A 150 -14.28 -8.16 -4.70
N GLY A 151 -15.16 -7.84 -5.64
CA GLY A 151 -15.91 -6.59 -5.68
C GLY A 151 -15.30 -5.49 -6.55
N LEU A 152 -15.63 -4.24 -6.23
CA LEU A 152 -15.12 -3.05 -6.93
C LEU A 152 -14.27 -2.19 -5.99
N PHE A 153 -13.12 -1.74 -6.45
CA PHE A 153 -12.11 -1.00 -5.70
C PHE A 153 -12.02 0.45 -6.19
N PHE A 154 -11.73 1.40 -5.29
CA PHE A 154 -11.73 2.82 -5.61
C PHE A 154 -10.43 3.31 -6.25
N ASN A 155 -9.29 2.96 -5.69
CA ASN A 155 -8.04 3.62 -6.04
C ASN A 155 -6.97 2.62 -6.47
N SER A 156 -6.63 2.64 -7.76
CA SER A 156 -5.60 1.77 -8.35
C SER A 156 -4.16 2.23 -8.06
N ASP A 157 -3.99 3.42 -7.47
CA ASP A 157 -2.69 3.88 -6.99
C ASP A 157 -2.31 3.23 -5.65
N GLN A 158 -3.27 2.79 -4.87
CA GLN A 158 -3.06 2.02 -3.64
C GLN A 158 -2.70 0.56 -3.94
N TRP A 159 -2.43 -0.26 -2.91
CA TRP A 159 -2.16 -1.70 -3.08
C TRP A 159 -3.30 -2.46 -3.78
N ASP A 160 -4.50 -1.91 -3.81
CA ASP A 160 -5.62 -2.47 -4.58
C ASP A 160 -5.33 -2.57 -6.09
N GLY A 161 -4.52 -1.67 -6.65
CA GLY A 161 -4.05 -1.74 -8.03
C GLY A 161 -2.95 -2.78 -8.29
N TYR A 162 -2.44 -3.43 -7.24
CA TYR A 162 -1.29 -4.34 -7.27
C TYR A 162 -1.59 -5.65 -6.52
N GLN A 163 -2.77 -6.21 -6.73
CA GLN A 163 -3.24 -7.40 -6.02
C GLN A 163 -2.20 -8.53 -5.94
N PRO A 164 -1.53 -8.97 -7.02
CA PRO A 164 -0.56 -10.05 -6.94
C PRO A 164 0.64 -9.72 -6.03
N ALA A 165 1.08 -8.46 -6.01
CA ALA A 165 2.13 -8.01 -5.10
C ALA A 165 1.66 -8.03 -3.64
N ARG A 166 0.45 -7.54 -3.37
CA ARG A 166 -0.17 -7.59 -2.03
C ARG A 166 -0.33 -9.04 -1.55
N ASP A 167 -0.78 -9.94 -2.42
CA ASP A 167 -0.92 -11.36 -2.09
C ASP A 167 0.41 -12.01 -1.71
N ARG A 168 1.52 -11.63 -2.35
CA ARG A 168 2.85 -12.10 -1.95
C ARG A 168 3.22 -11.66 -0.53
N ILE A 169 2.88 -10.44 -0.13
CA ILE A 169 3.09 -9.96 1.25
C ILE A 169 2.17 -10.71 2.23
N TYR A 170 0.88 -10.91 1.89
CA TYR A 170 -0.01 -11.73 2.73
C TYR A 170 0.54 -13.15 2.92
N ASN A 171 1.13 -13.77 1.90
CA ASN A 171 1.75 -15.09 2.02
C ASN A 171 2.96 -15.09 2.97
N VAL A 172 3.71 -13.98 3.06
CA VAL A 172 4.75 -13.81 4.07
C VAL A 172 4.14 -13.70 5.47
N LEU A 173 3.11 -12.87 5.64
CA LEU A 173 2.44 -12.66 6.93
C LEU A 173 1.77 -13.92 7.47
N LYS A 174 1.11 -14.69 6.60
CA LYS A 174 0.45 -15.95 6.97
C LYS A 174 1.42 -17.07 7.32
N GLY A 175 2.63 -17.00 6.78
CA GLY A 175 3.56 -18.12 6.84
C GLY A 175 3.19 -19.27 5.89
N ASP A 176 3.97 -20.34 5.95
CA ASP A 176 3.80 -21.55 5.13
C ASP A 176 4.30 -22.80 5.90
N ALA A 177 4.41 -23.94 5.23
CA ALA A 177 4.87 -25.17 5.86
C ALA A 177 6.31 -25.09 6.44
N THR A 178 7.11 -24.11 6.00
CA THR A 178 8.52 -23.95 6.39
C THR A 178 8.77 -22.69 7.20
N ASN A 179 7.88 -21.71 7.13
CA ASN A 179 8.00 -20.42 7.80
C ASN A 179 6.78 -20.17 8.69
N ALA A 180 7.02 -19.85 9.95
CA ALA A 180 5.94 -19.45 10.86
C ALA A 180 5.25 -18.16 10.38
N ALA A 181 3.99 -17.99 10.77
CA ALA A 181 3.27 -16.73 10.58
C ALA A 181 3.99 -15.57 11.31
N VAL A 182 3.97 -14.39 10.69
CA VAL A 182 4.53 -13.17 11.28
C VAL A 182 3.53 -12.61 12.28
N ASN A 183 3.92 -12.57 13.54
CA ASN A 183 3.07 -12.04 14.61
C ASN A 183 3.40 -10.56 14.89
N ASN A 184 2.41 -9.84 15.44
CA ASN A 184 2.56 -8.45 15.88
C ASN A 184 3.08 -7.53 14.76
N CYS A 185 2.51 -7.66 13.56
CA CYS A 185 2.82 -6.78 12.44
C CYS A 185 1.83 -5.61 12.41
N VAL A 186 2.38 -4.40 12.29
CA VAL A 186 1.63 -3.14 12.19
C VAL A 186 2.10 -2.37 10.98
N ILE A 187 1.18 -1.96 10.12
CA ILE A 187 1.46 -1.11 8.96
C ILE A 187 1.05 0.33 9.27
N LEU A 188 1.93 1.29 8.97
CA LEU A 188 1.70 2.71 9.13
C LEU A 188 1.75 3.36 7.75
N THR A 189 0.69 4.05 7.37
CA THR A 189 0.45 4.53 6.01
C THR A 189 -0.02 6.00 6.00
N GLY A 190 0.08 6.67 4.86
CA GLY A 190 -0.41 8.03 4.60
C GLY A 190 -1.22 8.12 3.32
N ASP A 191 -0.92 9.11 2.48
CA ASP A 191 -1.37 9.36 1.10
C ASP A 191 -2.85 9.76 0.93
N ILE A 192 -3.80 8.97 1.39
CA ILE A 192 -5.24 9.13 1.03
C ILE A 192 -5.98 10.24 1.81
N HIS A 193 -5.27 11.10 2.51
CA HIS A 193 -5.77 12.29 3.20
C HIS A 193 -6.96 12.05 4.15
N SER A 194 -7.09 10.83 4.66
CA SER A 194 -8.13 10.46 5.63
C SER A 194 -7.59 9.40 6.60
N SER A 195 -8.13 9.36 7.82
CA SER A 195 -7.67 8.43 8.85
C SER A 195 -8.46 7.14 8.80
N TRP A 196 -7.76 6.01 8.80
CA TRP A 196 -8.35 4.66 8.81
C TRP A 196 -7.62 3.78 9.81
N ALA A 197 -8.36 2.82 10.36
CA ALA A 197 -7.80 1.69 11.09
C ALA A 197 -8.43 0.42 10.53
N ALA A 198 -7.62 -0.55 10.15
CA ALA A 198 -8.07 -1.76 9.49
C ALA A 198 -7.39 -3.00 10.05
N ASP A 199 -8.14 -4.08 10.17
CA ASP A 199 -7.61 -5.43 10.23
C ASP A 199 -7.24 -5.89 8.83
N LEU A 200 -6.05 -6.45 8.66
CA LEU A 200 -5.54 -6.85 7.35
C LEU A 200 -5.87 -8.31 7.06
N SER A 201 -6.93 -8.53 6.32
CA SER A 201 -7.34 -9.84 5.79
C SER A 201 -7.25 -9.87 4.27
N GLN A 202 -6.85 -11.03 3.73
CA GLN A 202 -6.76 -11.21 2.28
C GLN A 202 -8.15 -11.26 1.62
N ASP A 203 -9.17 -11.79 2.33
CA ASP A 203 -10.56 -11.85 1.86
C ASP A 203 -11.54 -11.33 2.92
N PRO A 204 -11.53 -10.00 3.20
CA PRO A 204 -12.30 -9.44 4.31
C PRO A 204 -13.83 -9.51 4.11
N ASN A 205 -14.31 -9.71 2.90
CA ASN A 205 -15.74 -9.86 2.61
C ASN A 205 -16.22 -11.33 2.60
N ASN A 206 -15.35 -12.29 2.87
CA ASN A 206 -15.70 -13.68 3.09
C ASN A 206 -15.87 -13.93 4.60
N PRO A 207 -17.07 -14.24 5.11
CA PRO A 207 -17.25 -14.49 6.53
C PRO A 207 -16.77 -15.89 6.99
N ASP A 208 -16.42 -16.78 6.05
CA ASP A 208 -15.93 -18.12 6.40
C ASP A 208 -14.42 -18.10 6.67
N THR A 209 -14.06 -17.97 7.93
CA THR A 209 -12.67 -17.95 8.38
C THR A 209 -11.91 -19.26 8.12
N ALA A 210 -12.63 -20.39 8.01
CA ALA A 210 -12.02 -21.69 7.71
C ALA A 210 -11.53 -21.76 6.25
N SER A 211 -12.12 -20.97 5.33
CA SER A 211 -11.69 -20.81 3.95
C SER A 211 -10.82 -19.54 3.71
N GLY A 212 -10.25 -18.98 4.77
CA GLY A 212 -9.35 -17.81 4.66
C GLY A 212 -10.06 -16.45 4.69
N GLY A 213 -11.31 -16.42 5.12
CA GLY A 213 -12.10 -15.20 5.30
C GLY A 213 -11.83 -14.49 6.62
N TYR A 214 -12.72 -13.57 6.98
CA TYR A 214 -12.55 -12.65 8.12
C TYR A 214 -13.85 -12.52 8.93
N ASP A 215 -13.72 -12.60 10.24
CA ASP A 215 -14.81 -12.33 11.19
C ASP A 215 -14.61 -10.97 11.86
N ALA A 216 -15.41 -9.99 11.47
CA ALA A 216 -15.36 -8.62 11.99
C ALA A 216 -15.68 -8.51 13.50
N ALA A 217 -16.37 -9.49 14.10
CA ALA A 217 -16.69 -9.45 15.52
C ALA A 217 -15.53 -9.90 16.41
N THR A 218 -14.66 -10.75 15.89
CA THR A 218 -13.57 -11.37 16.65
C THR A 218 -12.17 -11.01 16.14
N GLY A 219 -12.06 -10.45 14.93
CA GLY A 219 -10.79 -10.20 14.26
C GLY A 219 -10.11 -11.46 13.69
N VAL A 220 -10.76 -12.63 13.79
CA VAL A 220 -10.22 -13.89 13.24
C VAL A 220 -10.09 -13.77 11.71
N GLY A 221 -8.94 -14.14 11.17
CA GLY A 221 -8.58 -13.96 9.77
C GLY A 221 -7.77 -12.69 9.48
N SER A 222 -7.49 -11.87 10.50
CA SER A 222 -6.51 -10.77 10.41
C SER A 222 -5.08 -11.31 10.52
N HIS A 223 -4.18 -10.79 9.69
CA HIS A 223 -2.75 -11.15 9.68
C HIS A 223 -1.85 -10.01 10.15
N ALA A 224 -2.36 -8.80 10.17
CA ALA A 224 -1.72 -7.59 10.64
C ALA A 224 -2.79 -6.52 10.87
N VAL A 225 -2.39 -5.35 11.35
CA VAL A 225 -3.27 -4.16 11.42
C VAL A 225 -2.62 -3.00 10.67
N GLU A 226 -3.45 -2.13 10.08
CA GLU A 226 -2.99 -0.92 9.43
C GLU A 226 -3.61 0.30 10.07
N PHE A 227 -2.78 1.34 10.24
CA PHE A 227 -3.23 2.68 10.62
C PHE A 227 -2.81 3.66 9.53
N VAL A 228 -3.79 4.31 8.92
CA VAL A 228 -3.59 5.35 7.92
C VAL A 228 -3.73 6.71 8.59
N GLY A 229 -2.68 7.52 8.52
CA GLY A 229 -2.68 8.91 9.00
C GLY A 229 -3.30 9.84 7.97
N THR A 230 -4.07 10.83 8.45
CA THR A 230 -4.58 11.89 7.57
C THR A 230 -3.51 12.91 7.23
N SER A 231 -3.81 13.77 6.24
CA SER A 231 -3.01 14.94 5.90
C SER A 231 -3.10 16.03 6.98
N VAL A 232 -2.03 16.84 7.10
CA VAL A 232 -2.02 18.04 7.96
C VAL A 232 -2.61 19.25 7.25
N SER A 233 -2.43 19.38 5.93
CA SER A 233 -2.79 20.58 5.17
C SER A 233 -3.51 20.32 3.85
N SER A 234 -3.46 19.11 3.30
CA SER A 234 -4.17 18.77 2.07
C SER A 234 -5.66 18.51 2.34
N PRO A 235 -6.57 18.85 1.39
CA PRO A 235 -7.98 18.50 1.49
C PRO A 235 -8.17 16.99 1.65
N GLY A 236 -9.07 16.58 2.53
CA GLY A 236 -9.46 15.20 2.74
C GLY A 236 -10.87 14.90 2.21
N LEU A 237 -11.45 13.81 2.70
CA LEU A 237 -12.84 13.49 2.47
C LEU A 237 -13.71 14.39 3.36
N ASP A 238 -14.34 15.42 2.77
CA ASP A 238 -15.31 16.28 3.47
C ASP A 238 -16.65 15.56 3.60
N ASP A 239 -16.85 14.90 4.74
CA ASP A 239 -18.10 14.21 5.07
C ASP A 239 -18.57 14.58 6.50
N PRO A 240 -19.04 15.82 6.71
CA PRO A 240 -19.45 16.28 8.04
C PRO A 240 -20.54 15.44 8.69
N GLN A 241 -21.38 14.73 7.91
CA GLN A 241 -22.43 13.84 8.39
C GLN A 241 -21.96 12.39 8.58
N GLY A 242 -20.76 12.03 8.13
CA GLY A 242 -20.22 10.68 8.19
C GLY A 242 -20.97 9.67 7.31
N ASN A 243 -21.67 10.10 6.28
CA ASN A 243 -22.44 9.20 5.39
C ASN A 243 -21.53 8.31 4.55
N THR A 244 -20.48 8.92 3.97
CA THR A 244 -19.48 8.21 3.17
C THR A 244 -18.72 7.19 4.04
N ALA A 245 -18.29 7.61 5.23
CA ALA A 245 -17.61 6.70 6.16
C ALA A 245 -18.51 5.52 6.59
N ARG A 246 -19.79 5.77 6.89
CA ARG A 246 -20.75 4.69 7.21
C ARG A 246 -20.97 3.74 6.02
N PHE A 247 -21.11 4.29 4.82
CA PHE A 247 -21.24 3.49 3.61
C PHE A 247 -20.01 2.62 3.40
N LEU A 248 -18.81 3.21 3.42
CA LEU A 248 -17.55 2.48 3.21
C LEU A 248 -17.37 1.36 4.23
N ARG A 249 -17.64 1.62 5.52
CA ARG A 249 -17.60 0.57 6.55
C ARG A 249 -18.64 -0.53 6.34
N SER A 250 -19.79 -0.25 5.74
CA SER A 250 -20.82 -1.27 5.48
C SER A 250 -20.40 -2.29 4.40
N VAL A 251 -19.51 -1.91 3.49
CA VAL A 251 -19.01 -2.77 2.40
C VAL A 251 -17.57 -3.26 2.62
N ASN A 252 -16.91 -2.74 3.67
CA ASN A 252 -15.54 -3.07 4.08
C ASN A 252 -15.52 -3.46 5.57
N PRO A 253 -15.87 -4.71 5.92
CA PRO A 253 -16.10 -5.12 7.31
C PRO A 253 -14.84 -5.13 8.19
N HIS A 254 -13.67 -4.92 7.64
CA HIS A 254 -12.38 -4.91 8.32
C HIS A 254 -11.92 -3.51 8.79
N PHE A 255 -12.74 -2.46 8.59
CA PHE A 255 -12.55 -1.09 9.12
C PHE A 255 -13.31 -0.81 10.41
#